data_9521a0b0c8808e75fc1bb17be656c14f
#
_entry.id   9521a0b0c8808e75fc1bb17be656c14f
#
_cell.length_a   1.000
_cell.length_b   1.000
_cell.length_c   1.000
_cell.angle_alpha   90.00
_cell.angle_beta   90.00
_cell.angle_gamma   90.00
#
_symmetry.space_group_name_H-M   'P 1'
#
loop_
_entity.id
_entity.type
_entity.pdbx_description
1 polymer ?
#
loop_
_entity_poly.entity_id
_entity_poly.type
_entity_poly.pdbx_seq_one_letter_code
_entity_poly.pdbx_strand_id
1 'polypeptide(L)'
;GLGDVYKRQVIVKKHEDAIRILQATKMIGEQQENAEELHAVNPMIVQQVCCRRAFLRGTFQASGSMSDPNKAYHFEIVCSTEEMAHQICDLICSFSMDAKIVLRKKSYVVYLKEGAQIVDILNIMEAHVSLMELENVRILKEMRNSVNRKVNCETANINKTVSAAVKQLEDITYLRDQIGFENIPKGLVEAALARLEHPEATLKELGESLNPPVGKSGINHRLRKLSEMADKVRQE
;
A
#
# COMPACT_ATOMS: atom_id res chain seq x y z
N GLY A 1 -7.46 -18.24 -20.66
CA GLY A 1 -8.74 -17.76 -21.14
C GLY A 1 -9.60 -17.41 -19.96
N LEU A 2 -9.96 -16.14 -19.81
CA LEU A 2 -11.01 -15.71 -18.88
C LEU A 2 -12.30 -16.31 -19.41
N GLY A 3 -12.83 -17.32 -18.70
CA GLY A 3 -14.13 -17.88 -19.02
C GLY A 3 -15.18 -16.80 -18.97
N ASP A 4 -16.08 -16.79 -19.95
CA ASP A 4 -17.20 -15.90 -20.03
C ASP A 4 -17.95 -15.89 -18.69
N VAL A 5 -17.98 -14.75 -18.04
CA VAL A 5 -18.81 -14.51 -16.86
C VAL A 5 -20.25 -14.45 -17.38
N TYR A 6 -20.92 -15.59 -17.42
CA TYR A 6 -22.35 -15.62 -17.70
C TYR A 6 -23.08 -14.81 -16.65
N LYS A 7 -23.60 -13.66 -17.03
CA LYS A 7 -24.51 -12.90 -16.19
C LYS A 7 -25.73 -13.79 -15.91
N ARG A 8 -25.86 -14.25 -14.67
CA ARG A 8 -27.04 -14.99 -14.26
C ARG A 8 -28.19 -14.00 -14.16
N GLN A 9 -29.21 -14.18 -14.97
CA GLN A 9 -30.42 -13.36 -14.94
C GLN A 9 -31.60 -14.19 -14.44
N VAL A 10 -32.39 -13.58 -13.56
CA VAL A 10 -33.71 -14.10 -13.20
C VAL A 10 -34.72 -13.32 -14.03
N ILE A 11 -35.45 -14.03 -14.89
CA ILE A 11 -36.46 -13.42 -15.78
C ILE A 11 -37.84 -13.90 -15.34
N VAL A 12 -38.67 -12.95 -14.92
CA VAL A 12 -40.07 -13.20 -14.60
C VAL A 12 -40.89 -12.91 -15.87
N LYS A 13 -41.45 -13.98 -16.45
CA LYS A 13 -42.16 -13.86 -17.77
C LYS A 13 -43.60 -13.45 -17.65
N LYS A 14 -44.26 -13.77 -16.50
CA LYS A 14 -45.66 -13.43 -16.29
C LYS A 14 -45.79 -12.08 -15.62
N HIS A 15 -46.59 -11.21 -16.19
CA HIS A 15 -46.80 -9.86 -15.68
C HIS A 15 -47.34 -9.86 -14.26
N GLU A 16 -48.33 -10.74 -13.94
CA GLU A 16 -48.89 -10.87 -12.62
C GLU A 16 -47.84 -11.25 -11.55
N ASP A 17 -46.95 -12.20 -11.88
CA ASP A 17 -45.89 -12.61 -10.97
C ASP A 17 -44.85 -11.49 -10.77
N ALA A 18 -44.56 -10.70 -11.83
CA ALA A 18 -43.70 -9.55 -11.72
C ALA A 18 -44.30 -8.48 -10.80
N ILE A 19 -45.57 -8.15 -10.96
CA ILE A 19 -46.29 -7.20 -10.10
C ILE A 19 -46.29 -7.71 -8.63
N ARG A 20 -46.57 -8.97 -8.39
CA ARG A 20 -46.55 -9.55 -7.03
C ARG A 20 -45.18 -9.42 -6.38
N ILE A 21 -44.10 -9.67 -7.13
CA ILE A 21 -42.73 -9.53 -6.63
C ILE A 21 -42.47 -8.07 -6.30
N LEU A 22 -42.79 -7.14 -7.19
CA LEU A 22 -42.56 -5.71 -7.02
C LEU A 22 -43.37 -5.14 -5.85
N GLN A 23 -44.61 -5.60 -5.65
CA GLN A 23 -45.42 -5.26 -4.47
C GLN A 23 -44.86 -5.85 -3.18
N ALA A 24 -44.46 -7.13 -3.18
CA ALA A 24 -43.89 -7.80 -2.02
C ALA A 24 -42.55 -7.14 -1.59
N THR A 25 -41.75 -6.65 -2.55
CA THR A 25 -40.53 -5.88 -2.31
C THR A 25 -40.80 -4.39 -2.07
N LYS A 26 -42.06 -3.97 -2.03
CA LYS A 26 -42.50 -2.57 -1.87
C LYS A 26 -41.85 -1.61 -2.85
N MET A 27 -41.54 -2.09 -4.02
CA MET A 27 -40.98 -1.28 -5.14
C MET A 27 -42.08 -0.55 -5.91
N ILE A 28 -43.29 -1.06 -5.87
CA ILE A 28 -44.51 -0.39 -6.35
C ILE A 28 -45.57 -0.37 -5.27
N GLY A 29 -46.43 0.66 -5.23
CA GLY A 29 -47.58 0.74 -4.33
C GLY A 29 -48.72 -0.21 -4.77
N GLU A 30 -49.68 -0.45 -3.87
CA GLU A 30 -50.83 -1.36 -4.14
C GLU A 30 -51.71 -0.87 -5.29
N GLN A 31 -51.62 0.41 -5.68
CA GLN A 31 -52.45 1.05 -6.72
C GLN A 31 -51.68 1.52 -7.95
N GLN A 32 -50.38 1.29 -8.00
CA GLN A 32 -49.55 1.72 -9.14
C GLN A 32 -49.19 0.54 -10.05
N GLU A 33 -49.77 0.53 -11.25
CA GLU A 33 -49.46 -0.45 -12.32
C GLU A 33 -48.21 -0.08 -13.16
N ASN A 34 -47.72 1.13 -13.01
CA ASN A 34 -46.60 1.63 -13.81
C ASN A 34 -45.30 1.66 -13.02
N ALA A 35 -44.37 0.78 -13.37
CA ALA A 35 -43.07 0.59 -12.75
C ALA A 35 -41.99 1.62 -13.22
N GLU A 36 -42.37 2.79 -13.75
CA GLU A 36 -41.43 3.73 -14.37
C GLU A 36 -40.57 4.51 -13.37
N GLU A 37 -40.82 4.44 -12.05
CA GLU A 37 -40.09 5.18 -11.02
C GLU A 37 -39.37 4.27 -9.99
N LEU A 38 -38.74 3.21 -10.45
CA LEU A 38 -37.97 2.30 -9.59
C LEU A 38 -36.54 2.82 -9.35
N HIS A 39 -36.41 4.01 -8.78
CA HIS A 39 -35.09 4.65 -8.63
C HIS A 39 -34.40 4.35 -7.30
N ALA A 40 -35.13 4.04 -6.24
CA ALA A 40 -34.57 3.71 -4.93
C ALA A 40 -35.37 2.61 -4.24
N VAL A 41 -34.74 1.88 -3.32
CA VAL A 41 -35.38 0.85 -2.52
C VAL A 41 -36.11 1.49 -1.34
N ASN A 42 -37.31 1.03 -1.05
CA ASN A 42 -38.07 1.50 0.12
C ASN A 42 -37.26 1.28 1.41
N PRO A 43 -36.99 2.31 2.22
CA PRO A 43 -36.19 2.20 3.44
C PRO A 43 -36.68 1.14 4.43
N MET A 44 -37.98 0.81 4.42
CA MET A 44 -38.56 -0.23 5.29
C MET A 44 -37.98 -1.63 5.00
N ILE A 45 -37.55 -1.89 3.77
CA ILE A 45 -36.96 -3.19 3.36
C ILE A 45 -35.56 -3.37 3.94
N VAL A 46 -34.82 -2.29 4.10
CA VAL A 46 -33.42 -2.29 4.56
C VAL A 46 -33.25 -1.82 6.01
N GLN A 47 -34.28 -1.91 6.83
CA GLN A 47 -34.21 -1.53 8.24
C GLN A 47 -33.34 -2.50 9.06
N GLN A 48 -33.50 -3.79 8.86
CA GLN A 48 -32.77 -4.80 9.62
C GLN A 48 -31.39 -5.04 9.02
N VAL A 49 -30.42 -5.35 9.87
CA VAL A 49 -29.02 -5.60 9.44
C VAL A 49 -28.93 -6.74 8.42
N CYS A 50 -29.67 -7.84 8.64
CA CYS A 50 -29.72 -8.97 7.70
C CYS A 50 -30.27 -8.55 6.33
N CYS A 51 -31.27 -7.67 6.29
CA CYS A 51 -31.85 -7.16 5.05
C CYS A 51 -30.87 -6.25 4.32
N ARG A 52 -30.13 -5.38 5.02
CA ARG A 52 -29.06 -4.55 4.44
C ARG A 52 -27.97 -5.41 3.81
N ARG A 53 -27.52 -6.47 4.51
CA ARG A 53 -26.51 -7.42 3.99
C ARG A 53 -27.01 -8.12 2.72
N ALA A 54 -28.25 -8.62 2.74
CA ALA A 54 -28.86 -9.28 1.59
C ALA A 54 -29.01 -8.33 0.41
N PHE A 55 -29.40 -7.07 0.66
CA PHE A 55 -29.55 -6.05 -0.35
C PHE A 55 -28.20 -5.70 -1.00
N LEU A 56 -27.15 -5.42 -0.22
CA LEU A 56 -25.82 -5.13 -0.73
C LEU A 56 -25.26 -6.29 -1.55
N ARG A 57 -25.45 -7.54 -1.11
CA ARG A 57 -25.07 -8.74 -1.87
C ARG A 57 -25.79 -8.82 -3.22
N GLY A 58 -27.12 -8.61 -3.23
CA GLY A 58 -27.91 -8.62 -4.47
C GLY A 58 -27.50 -7.50 -5.43
N THR A 59 -27.29 -6.30 -4.93
CA THR A 59 -26.87 -5.14 -5.72
C THR A 59 -25.48 -5.36 -6.32
N PHE A 60 -24.54 -5.90 -5.54
CA PHE A 60 -23.23 -6.23 -6.06
C PHE A 60 -23.27 -7.31 -7.14
N GLN A 61 -24.08 -8.34 -6.98
CA GLN A 61 -24.26 -9.37 -8.00
C GLN A 61 -24.88 -8.83 -9.30
N ALA A 62 -25.71 -7.79 -9.20
CA ALA A 62 -26.36 -7.17 -10.37
C ALA A 62 -25.46 -6.21 -11.12
N SER A 63 -24.72 -5.34 -10.41
CA SER A 63 -23.99 -4.22 -11.03
C SER A 63 -22.64 -3.94 -10.40
N GLY A 64 -22.18 -4.80 -9.48
CA GLY A 64 -20.90 -4.65 -8.83
C GLY A 64 -19.74 -5.27 -9.59
N SER A 65 -18.57 -4.77 -9.35
CA SER A 65 -17.31 -5.36 -9.81
C SER A 65 -16.18 -5.14 -8.79
N MET A 66 -15.20 -6.02 -8.84
CA MET A 66 -13.99 -5.92 -8.03
C MET A 66 -12.77 -6.18 -8.90
N SER A 67 -11.73 -5.36 -8.71
CA SER A 67 -10.46 -5.55 -9.41
C SER A 67 -9.72 -6.78 -8.89
N ASP A 68 -8.85 -7.34 -9.74
CA ASP A 68 -7.90 -8.37 -9.32
C ASP A 68 -7.04 -7.83 -8.16
N PRO A 69 -7.09 -8.44 -6.97
CA PRO A 69 -6.37 -7.96 -5.79
C PRO A 69 -4.84 -7.99 -5.97
N ASN A 70 -4.32 -8.75 -6.92
CA ASN A 70 -2.89 -8.71 -7.27
C ASN A 70 -2.47 -7.39 -7.90
N LYS A 71 -3.38 -6.72 -8.63
CA LYS A 71 -3.12 -5.46 -9.32
C LYS A 71 -3.47 -4.25 -8.47
N ALA A 72 -4.73 -4.17 -8.03
CA ALA A 72 -5.23 -3.03 -7.26
C ALA A 72 -6.38 -3.44 -6.33
N TYR A 73 -6.59 -2.66 -5.27
CA TYR A 73 -7.77 -2.77 -4.42
C TYR A 73 -8.82 -1.80 -4.92
N HIS A 74 -9.88 -2.30 -5.51
CA HIS A 74 -10.99 -1.51 -6.00
C HIS A 74 -12.25 -2.36 -6.02
N PHE A 75 -13.28 -1.89 -5.33
CA PHE A 75 -14.62 -2.43 -5.28
C PHE A 75 -15.56 -1.35 -5.77
N GLU A 76 -16.48 -1.65 -6.66
CA GLU A 76 -17.44 -0.69 -7.17
C GLU A 76 -18.82 -1.30 -7.41
N ILE A 77 -19.85 -0.46 -7.28
CA ILE A 77 -21.24 -0.76 -7.68
C ILE A 77 -21.68 0.38 -8.59
N VAL A 78 -22.15 0.04 -9.78
CA VAL A 78 -22.60 1.01 -10.79
C VAL A 78 -24.10 1.21 -10.64
N CYS A 79 -24.52 2.48 -10.49
CA CYS A 79 -25.91 2.89 -10.32
C CYS A 79 -26.36 3.72 -11.54
N SER A 80 -27.62 3.56 -11.94
CA SER A 80 -28.24 4.34 -13.01
C SER A 80 -28.65 5.75 -12.58
N THR A 81 -28.99 5.92 -11.30
CA THR A 81 -29.46 7.18 -10.71
C THR A 81 -28.62 7.61 -9.54
N GLU A 82 -28.60 8.91 -9.26
CA GLU A 82 -27.89 9.52 -8.14
C GLU A 82 -28.49 9.07 -6.81
N GLU A 83 -29.81 9.01 -6.74
CA GLU A 83 -30.56 8.61 -5.55
C GLU A 83 -30.21 7.18 -5.11
N MET A 84 -30.17 6.23 -6.04
CA MET A 84 -29.73 4.86 -5.76
C MET A 84 -28.26 4.82 -5.31
N ALA A 85 -27.38 5.63 -5.90
CA ALA A 85 -26.00 5.68 -5.50
C ALA A 85 -25.84 6.20 -4.05
N HIS A 86 -26.58 7.25 -3.68
CA HIS A 86 -26.59 7.74 -2.31
C HIS A 86 -27.12 6.69 -1.34
N GLN A 87 -28.22 6.04 -1.67
CA GLN A 87 -28.79 4.98 -0.81
C GLN A 87 -27.81 3.82 -0.57
N ILE A 88 -27.12 3.34 -1.62
CA ILE A 88 -26.12 2.28 -1.51
C ILE A 88 -24.91 2.76 -0.70
N CYS A 89 -24.44 4.00 -0.95
CA CYS A 89 -23.35 4.61 -0.21
C CYS A 89 -23.68 4.68 1.29
N ASP A 90 -24.85 5.19 1.65
CA ASP A 90 -25.32 5.30 3.05
C ASP A 90 -25.44 3.92 3.72
N LEU A 91 -25.92 2.93 2.98
CA LEU A 91 -25.99 1.55 3.48
C LEU A 91 -24.58 0.98 3.75
N ILE A 92 -23.62 1.20 2.88
CA ILE A 92 -22.23 0.78 3.11
C ILE A 92 -21.64 1.54 4.29
N CYS A 93 -21.81 2.86 4.34
CA CYS A 93 -21.32 3.71 5.43
C CYS A 93 -21.95 3.34 6.79
N SER A 94 -23.19 2.82 6.80
CA SER A 94 -23.83 2.33 8.03
C SER A 94 -23.11 1.15 8.70
N PHE A 95 -22.17 0.52 8.01
CA PHE A 95 -21.28 -0.51 8.53
C PHE A 95 -19.88 0.01 8.86
N SER A 96 -19.73 1.33 9.08
CA SER A 96 -18.48 2.00 9.42
C SER A 96 -17.41 1.97 8.32
N MET A 97 -17.84 1.90 7.06
CA MET A 97 -16.94 2.00 5.89
C MET A 97 -17.08 3.39 5.25
N ASP A 98 -16.00 3.85 4.58
CA ASP A 98 -15.93 5.15 3.89
C ASP A 98 -16.15 4.96 2.38
N ALA A 99 -17.38 4.61 1.99
CA ALA A 99 -17.74 4.53 0.58
C ALA A 99 -17.89 5.93 -0.03
N LYS A 100 -17.50 6.06 -1.30
CA LYS A 100 -17.55 7.32 -2.05
C LYS A 100 -18.32 7.14 -3.35
N ILE A 101 -18.89 8.25 -3.82
CA ILE A 101 -19.62 8.29 -5.09
C ILE A 101 -18.82 9.12 -6.08
N VAL A 102 -18.76 8.65 -7.32
CA VAL A 102 -18.21 9.39 -8.45
C VAL A 102 -19.11 9.25 -9.67
N LEU A 103 -19.33 10.37 -10.38
CA LEU A 103 -19.99 10.34 -11.67
C LEU A 103 -18.97 9.92 -12.75
N ARG A 104 -19.23 8.80 -13.43
CA ARG A 104 -18.40 8.29 -14.51
C ARG A 104 -19.24 8.17 -15.78
N LYS A 105 -18.97 9.03 -16.76
CA LYS A 105 -19.80 9.18 -17.98
C LYS A 105 -21.25 9.56 -17.62
N LYS A 106 -22.17 8.60 -17.74
CA LYS A 106 -23.61 8.79 -17.45
C LYS A 106 -24.11 7.95 -16.27
N SER A 107 -23.21 7.33 -15.51
CA SER A 107 -23.54 6.45 -14.38
C SER A 107 -22.86 6.92 -13.11
N TYR A 108 -23.52 6.73 -11.99
CA TYR A 108 -22.97 6.96 -10.66
C TYR A 108 -22.30 5.68 -10.17
N VAL A 109 -21.10 5.80 -9.63
CA VAL A 109 -20.33 4.66 -9.16
C VAL A 109 -20.03 4.83 -7.67
N VAL A 110 -20.54 3.90 -6.86
CA VAL A 110 -20.19 3.80 -5.44
C VAL A 110 -18.99 2.91 -5.32
N TYR A 111 -17.92 3.35 -4.63
CA TYR A 111 -16.68 2.60 -4.60
C TYR A 111 -15.94 2.62 -3.25
N LEU A 112 -15.12 1.58 -3.03
CA LEU A 112 -14.13 1.45 -1.97
C LEU A 112 -12.75 1.20 -2.59
N LYS A 113 -11.68 1.77 -2.01
CA LYS A 113 -10.29 1.59 -2.48
C LYS A 113 -9.36 0.97 -1.44
N GLU A 114 -9.75 0.96 -0.19
CA GLU A 114 -8.94 0.40 0.88
C GLU A 114 -9.15 -1.10 1.01
N GLY A 115 -8.05 -1.86 0.96
CA GLY A 115 -8.11 -3.32 1.04
C GLY A 115 -8.81 -3.83 2.30
N ALA A 116 -8.65 -3.16 3.45
CA ALA A 116 -9.33 -3.53 4.70
C ALA A 116 -10.85 -3.37 4.57
N GLN A 117 -11.33 -2.25 4.04
CA GLN A 117 -12.76 -2.01 3.84
C GLN A 117 -13.37 -2.96 2.79
N ILE A 118 -12.57 -3.38 1.78
CA ILE A 118 -13.03 -4.38 0.81
C ILE A 118 -13.17 -5.77 1.48
N VAL A 119 -12.31 -6.12 2.41
CA VAL A 119 -12.48 -7.34 3.24
C VAL A 119 -13.76 -7.23 4.07
N ASP A 120 -13.99 -6.08 4.71
CA ASP A 120 -15.18 -5.86 5.53
C ASP A 120 -16.46 -5.97 4.71
N ILE A 121 -16.54 -5.36 3.52
CA ILE A 121 -17.73 -5.46 2.66
C ILE A 121 -17.96 -6.89 2.16
N LEU A 122 -16.90 -7.63 1.83
CA LEU A 122 -17.02 -9.05 1.46
C LEU A 122 -17.55 -9.90 2.61
N ASN A 123 -17.13 -9.62 3.85
CA ASN A 123 -17.65 -10.28 5.05
C ASN A 123 -19.12 -9.94 5.27
N ILE A 124 -19.51 -8.68 5.11
CA ILE A 124 -20.91 -8.23 5.22
C ILE A 124 -21.79 -8.94 4.18
N MET A 125 -21.30 -9.09 2.96
CA MET A 125 -21.99 -9.80 1.88
C MET A 125 -21.92 -11.34 2.01
N GLU A 126 -21.24 -11.87 3.04
CA GLU A 126 -21.02 -13.31 3.27
C GLU A 126 -20.27 -13.99 2.10
N ALA A 127 -19.41 -13.24 1.42
CA ALA A 127 -18.59 -13.74 0.32
C ALA A 127 -17.27 -14.35 0.84
N HIS A 128 -17.36 -15.34 1.72
CA HIS A 128 -16.25 -15.86 2.50
C HIS A 128 -15.11 -16.43 1.65
N VAL A 129 -15.40 -17.07 0.52
CA VAL A 129 -14.34 -17.61 -0.37
C VAL A 129 -13.51 -16.47 -0.96
N SER A 130 -14.18 -15.47 -1.56
CA SER A 130 -13.48 -14.31 -2.13
C SER A 130 -12.76 -13.48 -1.06
N LEU A 131 -13.30 -13.41 0.16
CA LEU A 131 -12.66 -12.79 1.30
C LEU A 131 -11.33 -13.48 1.64
N MET A 132 -11.33 -14.80 1.76
CA MET A 132 -10.12 -15.58 2.06
C MET A 132 -9.06 -15.44 0.96
N GLU A 133 -9.47 -15.45 -0.31
CA GLU A 133 -8.56 -15.22 -1.44
C GLU A 133 -7.92 -13.82 -1.37
N LEU A 134 -8.72 -12.79 -1.10
CA LEU A 134 -8.25 -11.42 -0.95
C LEU A 134 -7.25 -11.28 0.21
N GLU A 135 -7.57 -11.85 1.38
CA GLU A 135 -6.69 -11.81 2.56
C GLU A 135 -5.37 -12.52 2.31
N ASN A 136 -5.37 -13.68 1.66
CA ASN A 136 -4.15 -14.36 1.29
C ASN A 136 -3.25 -13.49 0.40
N VAL A 137 -3.82 -12.80 -0.60
CA VAL A 137 -3.07 -11.88 -1.45
C VAL A 137 -2.53 -10.69 -0.63
N ARG A 138 -3.30 -10.14 0.30
CA ARG A 138 -2.87 -9.04 1.18
C ARG A 138 -1.67 -9.44 2.03
N ILE A 139 -1.75 -10.58 2.72
CA ILE A 139 -0.67 -11.10 3.56
C ILE A 139 0.62 -11.28 2.74
N LEU A 140 0.52 -11.90 1.56
CA LEU A 140 1.68 -12.09 0.68
C LEU A 140 2.30 -10.77 0.21
N LYS A 141 1.48 -9.78 -0.11
CA LYS A 141 1.96 -8.43 -0.48
C LYS A 141 2.65 -7.73 0.69
N GLU A 142 2.08 -7.80 1.89
CA GLU A 142 2.66 -7.21 3.10
C GLU A 142 4.02 -7.85 3.45
N MET A 143 4.11 -9.16 3.36
CA MET A 143 5.37 -9.90 3.56
C MET A 143 6.43 -9.45 2.54
N ARG A 144 6.10 -9.44 1.24
CA ARG A 144 7.02 -8.97 0.19
C ARG A 144 7.47 -7.54 0.40
N ASN A 145 6.54 -6.64 0.74
CA ASN A 145 6.84 -5.24 0.99
C ASN A 145 7.73 -5.06 2.24
N SER A 146 7.53 -5.87 3.27
CA SER A 146 8.38 -5.87 4.48
C SER A 146 9.80 -6.31 4.15
N VAL A 147 9.96 -7.43 3.43
CA VAL A 147 11.26 -7.92 2.98
C VAL A 147 11.97 -6.91 2.09
N ASN A 148 11.27 -6.37 1.08
CA ASN A 148 11.85 -5.37 0.17
C ASN A 148 12.33 -4.11 0.92
N ARG A 149 11.54 -3.62 1.89
CA ARG A 149 11.95 -2.48 2.72
C ARG A 149 13.19 -2.79 3.53
N LYS A 150 13.29 -3.99 4.11
CA LYS A 150 14.47 -4.42 4.87
C LYS A 150 15.70 -4.51 3.96
N VAL A 151 15.59 -5.19 2.82
CA VAL A 151 16.68 -5.30 1.83
C VAL A 151 17.13 -3.93 1.34
N ASN A 152 16.19 -3.05 0.98
CA ASN A 152 16.53 -1.69 0.53
C ASN A 152 17.24 -0.87 1.61
N CYS A 153 16.82 -1.02 2.87
CA CYS A 153 17.48 -0.35 4.00
C CYS A 153 18.91 -0.88 4.22
N GLU A 154 19.08 -2.20 4.20
CA GLU A 154 20.40 -2.83 4.34
C GLU A 154 21.33 -2.44 3.18
N THR A 155 20.83 -2.51 1.94
CA THR A 155 21.60 -2.10 0.75
C THR A 155 22.01 -0.63 0.81
N ALA A 156 21.09 0.26 1.23
CA ALA A 156 21.43 1.68 1.39
C ALA A 156 22.49 1.92 2.47
N ASN A 157 22.45 1.17 3.57
CA ASN A 157 23.45 1.24 4.63
C ASN A 157 24.82 0.73 4.16
N ILE A 158 24.86 -0.39 3.44
CA ILE A 158 26.09 -0.93 2.85
C ILE A 158 26.68 0.08 1.87
N ASN A 159 25.88 0.60 0.94
CA ASN A 159 26.36 1.59 -0.04
C ASN A 159 26.94 2.84 0.63
N LYS A 160 26.29 3.36 1.68
CA LYS A 160 26.84 4.50 2.45
C LYS A 160 28.19 4.16 3.10
N THR A 161 28.33 2.95 3.65
CA THR A 161 29.55 2.50 4.31
C THR A 161 30.68 2.35 3.29
N VAL A 162 30.40 1.70 2.16
CA VAL A 162 31.38 1.51 1.08
C VAL A 162 31.80 2.84 0.48
N SER A 163 30.86 3.74 0.14
CA SER A 163 31.16 5.06 -0.41
C SER A 163 32.02 5.90 0.55
N ALA A 164 31.73 5.81 1.87
CA ALA A 164 32.53 6.50 2.86
C ALA A 164 33.95 5.93 2.94
N ALA A 165 34.11 4.61 2.87
CA ALA A 165 35.43 3.95 2.90
C ALA A 165 36.26 4.32 1.65
N VAL A 166 35.65 4.30 0.47
CA VAL A 166 36.30 4.71 -0.79
C VAL A 166 36.78 6.16 -0.70
N LYS A 167 35.89 7.08 -0.30
CA LYS A 167 36.29 8.49 -0.11
C LYS A 167 37.42 8.64 0.89
N GLN A 168 37.38 7.94 2.01
CA GLN A 168 38.47 7.97 3.01
C GLN A 168 39.80 7.50 2.43
N LEU A 169 39.80 6.42 1.64
CA LEU A 169 41.03 5.93 0.97
C LEU A 169 41.57 6.94 -0.04
N GLU A 170 40.72 7.54 -0.85
CA GLU A 170 41.09 8.58 -1.79
C GLU A 170 41.71 9.80 -1.07
N ASP A 171 41.04 10.28 -0.01
CA ASP A 171 41.50 11.42 0.78
C ASP A 171 42.85 11.14 1.48
N ILE A 172 43.01 9.93 2.06
CA ILE A 172 44.27 9.53 2.72
C ILE A 172 45.42 9.41 1.70
N THR A 173 45.15 8.79 0.55
CA THR A 173 46.14 8.64 -0.52
C THR A 173 46.57 10.01 -1.03
N TYR A 174 45.58 10.90 -1.25
CA TYR A 174 45.86 12.28 -1.68
C TYR A 174 46.73 13.04 -0.66
N LEU A 175 46.42 12.99 0.61
CA LEU A 175 47.22 13.62 1.68
C LEU A 175 48.63 13.06 1.74
N ARG A 176 48.81 11.73 1.63
CA ARG A 176 50.11 11.09 1.60
C ARG A 176 50.96 11.63 0.47
N ASP A 177 50.39 11.76 -0.73
CA ASP A 177 51.06 12.10 -1.95
C ASP A 177 51.37 13.63 -2.08
N GLN A 178 50.55 14.49 -1.46
CA GLN A 178 50.70 15.94 -1.51
C GLN A 178 51.55 16.54 -0.37
N ILE A 179 51.28 16.11 0.87
CA ILE A 179 51.92 16.72 2.06
C ILE A 179 52.79 15.77 2.86
N GLY A 180 52.73 14.45 2.61
CA GLY A 180 53.41 13.42 3.40
C GLY A 180 52.78 13.17 4.77
N PHE A 181 52.97 11.97 5.30
CA PHE A 181 52.46 11.61 6.64
C PHE A 181 53.22 12.30 7.79
N GLU A 182 54.44 12.78 7.55
CA GLU A 182 55.25 13.54 8.53
C GLU A 182 54.59 14.86 8.92
N ASN A 183 53.77 15.45 8.05
CA ASN A 183 53.09 16.72 8.30
C ASN A 183 51.66 16.52 8.89
N ILE A 184 51.28 15.28 9.18
CA ILE A 184 49.97 14.92 9.76
C ILE A 184 50.15 14.51 11.23
N PRO A 185 49.24 14.93 12.14
CA PRO A 185 49.29 14.53 13.53
C PRO A 185 49.32 13.00 13.72
N LYS A 186 50.22 12.47 14.55
CA LYS A 186 50.44 11.02 14.73
C LYS A 186 49.19 10.21 14.92
N GLY A 187 48.25 10.65 15.77
CA GLY A 187 47.00 9.93 16.00
C GLY A 187 46.06 9.87 14.79
N LEU A 188 46.23 10.77 13.77
CA LEU A 188 45.51 10.68 12.52
C LEU A 188 46.25 9.77 11.52
N VAL A 189 47.59 9.77 11.55
CA VAL A 189 48.41 8.85 10.72
C VAL A 189 48.13 7.40 11.07
N GLU A 190 48.02 7.06 12.35
CA GLU A 190 47.64 5.69 12.80
C GLU A 190 46.28 5.25 12.17
N ALA A 191 45.30 6.15 12.20
CA ALA A 191 43.97 5.86 11.61
C ALA A 191 44.04 5.76 10.08
N ALA A 192 44.88 6.57 9.42
CA ALA A 192 45.08 6.50 7.99
C ALA A 192 45.74 5.20 7.55
N LEU A 193 46.82 4.78 8.24
CA LEU A 193 47.50 3.50 7.97
C LEU A 193 46.59 2.30 8.19
N ALA A 194 45.83 2.25 9.29
CA ALA A 194 44.85 1.18 9.55
C ALA A 194 43.80 1.10 8.43
N ARG A 195 43.31 2.21 7.89
CA ARG A 195 42.34 2.21 6.78
C ARG A 195 42.98 1.76 5.45
N LEU A 196 44.22 2.13 5.18
CA LEU A 196 44.94 1.68 3.99
C LEU A 196 45.24 0.17 4.04
N GLU A 197 45.60 -0.35 5.22
CA GLU A 197 45.87 -1.78 5.45
C GLU A 197 44.60 -2.62 5.40
N HIS A 198 43.48 -2.09 5.88
CA HIS A 198 42.19 -2.76 5.95
C HIS A 198 41.08 -1.94 5.25
N PRO A 199 41.05 -1.90 3.89
CA PRO A 199 40.12 -1.06 3.12
C PRO A 199 38.64 -1.36 3.38
N GLU A 200 38.30 -2.62 3.62
CA GLU A 200 36.93 -3.09 3.78
C GLU A 200 36.48 -3.17 5.25
N ALA A 201 37.39 -2.96 6.20
CA ALA A 201 37.10 -3.08 7.61
C ALA A 201 36.06 -2.05 8.08
N THR A 202 35.18 -2.47 8.97
CA THR A 202 34.22 -1.59 9.63
C THR A 202 34.94 -0.59 10.55
N LEU A 203 34.28 0.53 10.88
CA LEU A 203 34.85 1.49 11.85
C LEU A 203 35.14 0.87 13.23
N LYS A 204 34.43 -0.19 13.61
CA LYS A 204 34.67 -0.90 14.86
C LYS A 204 35.97 -1.68 14.79
N GLU A 205 36.16 -2.49 13.76
CA GLU A 205 37.35 -3.29 13.52
C GLU A 205 38.60 -2.42 13.39
N LEU A 206 38.49 -1.29 12.66
CA LEU A 206 39.58 -0.31 12.56
C LEU A 206 39.92 0.31 13.92
N GLY A 207 38.94 0.59 14.75
CA GLY A 207 39.17 1.13 16.08
C GLY A 207 39.86 0.11 17.02
N GLU A 208 39.51 -1.16 16.89
CA GLU A 208 40.10 -2.27 17.66
C GLU A 208 41.53 -2.60 17.22
N SER A 209 41.90 -2.32 15.94
CA SER A 209 43.27 -2.57 15.44
C SER A 209 44.28 -1.51 15.86
N LEU A 210 43.86 -0.37 16.40
CA LEU A 210 44.77 0.67 16.88
C LEU A 210 45.34 0.33 18.29
N ASN A 211 46.51 0.90 18.56
CA ASN A 211 47.15 0.76 19.88
C ASN A 211 47.44 2.13 20.55
N PRO A 212 46.72 2.54 21.60
CA PRO A 212 45.63 1.81 22.26
C PRO A 212 44.35 1.77 21.42
N PRO A 213 43.47 0.76 21.63
CA PRO A 213 42.22 0.64 20.91
C PRO A 213 41.30 1.85 21.10
N VAL A 214 40.60 2.24 20.02
CA VAL A 214 39.71 3.41 20.02
C VAL A 214 38.31 2.99 19.63
N GLY A 215 37.30 3.54 20.28
CA GLY A 215 35.89 3.24 19.96
C GLY A 215 35.49 3.76 18.58
N LYS A 216 34.37 3.21 18.03
CA LYS A 216 33.81 3.57 16.72
C LYS A 216 33.70 5.09 16.49
N SER A 217 33.29 5.85 17.52
CA SER A 217 33.15 7.31 17.42
C SER A 217 34.52 8.00 17.28
N GLY A 218 35.55 7.50 17.99
CA GLY A 218 36.89 8.05 17.95
C GLY A 218 37.56 7.83 16.62
N ILE A 219 37.49 6.62 16.04
CA ILE A 219 38.05 6.33 14.73
C ILE A 219 37.30 7.13 13.62
N ASN A 220 35.96 7.22 13.71
CA ASN A 220 35.19 8.02 12.76
C ASN A 220 35.59 9.50 12.79
N HIS A 221 35.83 10.05 13.99
CA HIS A 221 36.29 11.45 14.14
C HIS A 221 37.67 11.66 13.50
N ARG A 222 38.62 10.71 13.69
CA ARG A 222 39.96 10.78 13.10
C ARG A 222 39.90 10.73 11.56
N LEU A 223 39.12 9.78 10.99
CA LEU A 223 38.96 9.65 9.55
C LEU A 223 38.28 10.89 8.93
N ARG A 224 37.26 11.44 9.62
CA ARG A 224 36.61 12.68 9.18
C ARG A 224 37.55 13.86 9.19
N LYS A 225 38.44 14.00 10.19
CA LYS A 225 39.50 15.05 10.19
C LYS A 225 40.48 14.90 9.02
N LEU A 226 40.81 13.66 8.65
CA LEU A 226 41.66 13.44 7.46
C LEU A 226 40.97 13.92 6.18
N SER A 227 39.66 13.62 6.01
CA SER A 227 38.90 14.13 4.88
C SER A 227 38.80 15.66 4.89
N GLU A 228 38.59 16.30 6.03
CA GLU A 228 38.56 17.76 6.17
C GLU A 228 39.94 18.40 5.82
N MET A 229 41.05 17.73 6.15
CA MET A 229 42.38 18.15 5.77
C MET A 229 42.63 18.02 4.24
N ALA A 230 42.19 16.88 3.66
CA ALA A 230 42.29 16.67 2.23
C ALA A 230 41.51 17.74 1.43
N ASP A 231 40.29 18.07 1.90
CA ASP A 231 39.48 19.11 1.27
C ASP A 231 40.13 20.50 1.34
N LYS A 232 40.85 20.84 2.41
CA LYS A 232 41.62 22.08 2.53
C LYS A 232 42.79 22.13 1.56
N VAL A 233 43.59 21.06 1.50
CA VAL A 233 44.76 20.98 0.58
C VAL A 233 44.36 21.02 -0.90
N ARG A 234 43.13 20.57 -1.23
CA ARG A 234 42.57 20.69 -2.60
C ARG A 234 42.16 22.12 -2.97
N GLN A 235 41.92 22.99 -2.00
CA GLN A 235 41.49 24.38 -2.21
C GLN A 235 42.67 25.38 -2.26
N GLU A 236 43.84 24.96 -1.83
CA GLU A 236 45.09 25.71 -1.94
C GLU A 236 45.77 25.43 -3.30
#